data_024a19fdf98610ab284c2bf7ff8a6345
#
_entry.id   024a19fdf98610ab284c2bf7ff8a6345
#
_cell.length_a   1.000
_cell.length_b   1.000
_cell.length_c   1.000
_cell.angle_alpha   90.00
_cell.angle_beta   90.00
_cell.angle_gamma   90.00
#
_symmetry.space_group_name_H-M   'P 1'
#
loop_
_entity.id
_entity.type
_entity.pdbx_description
1 polymer ?
#
loop_
_entity_poly.entity_id
_entity_poly.type
_entity_poly.pdbx_seq_one_letter_code
_entity_poly.pdbx_strand_id
1 'polypeptide(L)'
;MTQQDLAGKIGVVFGVANKRSIAWAIAKAWANAGAKLIFNYQGERLKENVEELVGEFGEQTPLFPCDVSSDEQIKAFFESVRGQTDRLDLMLHSLAFAPKEALEGDFVSTTREAFRVPHDISAYSLVALAREAAPLMTSDGKIGRAHV
;
A
#
# COMPACT_ATOMS: atom_id res chain seq x y z
N MET A 1 -7.13 24.27 14.68
CA MET A 1 -6.63 24.49 13.32
C MET A 1 -6.01 23.19 12.85
N THR A 2 -6.52 22.62 11.81
CA THR A 2 -5.85 21.49 11.13
C THR A 2 -4.70 22.09 10.32
N GLN A 3 -3.49 21.86 10.76
CA GLN A 3 -2.30 22.24 10.04
C GLN A 3 -2.24 21.38 8.78
N GLN A 4 -2.34 21.98 7.59
CA GLN A 4 -2.26 21.27 6.32
C GLN A 4 -0.80 21.08 5.90
N ASP A 5 -0.04 20.35 6.73
CA ASP A 5 1.39 20.13 6.51
C ASP A 5 1.71 19.31 5.24
N LEU A 6 0.71 18.62 4.70
CA LEU A 6 0.83 17.81 3.48
C LEU A 6 0.07 18.40 2.30
N ALA A 7 -0.31 19.70 2.35
CA ALA A 7 -1.00 20.34 1.25
C ALA A 7 -0.19 20.23 -0.06
N GLY A 8 -0.84 19.71 -1.11
CA GLY A 8 -0.22 19.50 -2.41
C GLY A 8 0.74 18.31 -2.50
N LYS A 9 0.94 17.54 -1.42
CA LYS A 9 1.69 16.29 -1.45
C LYS A 9 0.86 15.16 -2.05
N ILE A 10 1.52 14.23 -2.71
CA ILE A 10 0.89 13.07 -3.35
C ILE A 10 1.46 11.80 -2.74
N GLY A 11 0.59 10.91 -2.29
CA GLY A 11 0.96 9.66 -1.65
C GLY A 11 0.31 8.44 -2.26
N VAL A 12 1.03 7.32 -2.31
CA VAL A 12 0.46 6.01 -2.58
C VAL A 12 0.33 5.20 -1.29
N VAL A 13 -0.79 4.51 -1.14
CA VAL A 13 -1.13 3.76 0.08
C VAL A 13 -1.38 2.30 -0.27
N PHE A 14 -0.57 1.41 0.30
CA PHE A 14 -0.74 -0.03 0.22
C PHE A 14 -1.19 -0.60 1.57
N GLY A 15 -2.23 -1.44 1.53
CA GLY A 15 -2.66 -2.20 2.69
C GLY A 15 -4.02 -1.85 3.28
N VAL A 16 -4.82 -1.01 2.61
CA VAL A 16 -6.20 -0.79 3.01
C VAL A 16 -7.04 -2.01 2.66
N ALA A 17 -7.63 -2.64 3.66
CA ALA A 17 -8.55 -3.75 3.49
C ALA A 17 -9.93 -3.47 4.13
N ASN A 18 -9.95 -2.74 5.25
CA ASN A 18 -11.15 -2.35 5.98
C ASN A 18 -10.85 -1.14 6.89
N LYS A 19 -11.87 -0.63 7.57
CA LYS A 19 -11.77 0.53 8.48
C LYS A 19 -10.86 0.31 9.71
N ARG A 20 -10.46 -0.93 9.99
CA ARG A 20 -9.53 -1.27 11.08
C ARG A 20 -8.08 -1.41 10.61
N SER A 21 -7.84 -1.33 9.30
CA SER A 21 -6.47 -1.35 8.76
C SER A 21 -5.65 -0.17 9.29
N ILE A 22 -4.41 -0.41 9.66
CA ILE A 22 -3.47 0.66 10.01
C ILE A 22 -3.32 1.63 8.83
N ALA A 23 -3.24 1.09 7.60
CA ALA A 23 -3.20 1.90 6.38
C ALA A 23 -4.38 2.86 6.27
N TRP A 24 -5.59 2.45 6.68
CA TRP A 24 -6.77 3.31 6.66
C TRP A 24 -6.63 4.51 7.59
N ALA A 25 -6.17 4.28 8.82
CA ALA A 25 -5.96 5.35 9.80
C ALA A 25 -4.89 6.35 9.32
N ILE A 26 -3.79 5.86 8.75
CA ILE A 26 -2.72 6.70 8.20
C ILE A 26 -3.22 7.48 6.98
N ALA A 27 -3.94 6.83 6.05
CA ALA A 27 -4.51 7.49 4.88
C ALA A 27 -5.45 8.64 5.27
N LYS A 28 -6.31 8.44 6.27
CA LYS A 28 -7.17 9.51 6.80
C LYS A 28 -6.35 10.65 7.40
N ALA A 29 -5.31 10.36 8.15
CA ALA A 29 -4.44 11.39 8.72
C ALA A 29 -3.73 12.19 7.62
N TRP A 30 -3.22 11.53 6.59
CA TRP A 30 -2.58 12.20 5.45
C TRP A 30 -3.56 13.05 4.65
N ALA A 31 -4.75 12.52 4.35
CA ALA A 31 -5.79 13.27 3.64
C ALA A 31 -6.25 14.50 4.45
N ASN A 32 -6.45 14.36 5.76
CA ASN A 32 -6.79 15.47 6.65
C ASN A 32 -5.68 16.54 6.71
N ALA A 33 -4.42 16.13 6.54
CA ALA A 33 -3.28 17.04 6.42
C ALA A 33 -3.12 17.66 5.01
N GLY A 34 -4.00 17.34 4.06
CA GLY A 34 -4.06 17.95 2.73
C GLY A 34 -3.40 17.14 1.60
N ALA A 35 -2.93 15.92 1.86
CA ALA A 35 -2.37 15.06 0.82
C ALA A 35 -3.45 14.53 -0.13
N LYS A 36 -3.07 14.36 -1.40
CA LYS A 36 -3.83 13.59 -2.39
C LYS A 36 -3.32 12.16 -2.39
N LEU A 37 -4.22 11.18 -2.40
CA LEU A 37 -3.87 9.77 -2.22
C LEU A 37 -4.26 8.93 -3.43
N ILE A 38 -3.43 7.91 -3.68
CA ILE A 38 -3.67 6.85 -4.67
C ILE A 38 -3.61 5.53 -3.91
N PHE A 39 -4.53 4.61 -4.19
CA PHE A 39 -4.66 3.36 -3.46
C PHE A 39 -4.49 2.14 -4.37
N ASN A 40 -4.16 1.00 -3.76
CA ASN A 40 -4.26 -0.31 -4.40
C ASN A 40 -5.37 -1.16 -3.78
N TYR A 41 -5.81 -2.16 -4.54
CA TYR A 41 -6.51 -3.33 -4.03
C TYR A 41 -5.85 -4.61 -4.55
N GLN A 42 -5.82 -5.66 -3.74
CA GLN A 42 -5.07 -6.87 -4.08
C GLN A 42 -5.74 -7.73 -5.15
N GLY A 43 -7.05 -7.77 -5.22
CA GLY A 43 -7.79 -8.61 -6.16
C GLY A 43 -9.27 -8.31 -6.13
N GLU A 44 -10.03 -8.83 -7.08
CA GLU A 44 -11.45 -8.54 -7.27
C GLU A 44 -12.31 -8.78 -6.02
N ARG A 45 -11.93 -9.76 -5.19
CA ARG A 45 -12.63 -10.05 -3.92
C ARG A 45 -12.63 -8.88 -2.94
N LEU A 46 -11.57 -8.07 -2.94
CA LEU A 46 -11.42 -6.94 -2.03
C LEU A 46 -11.83 -5.62 -2.68
N LYS A 47 -11.98 -5.60 -4.00
CA LYS A 47 -12.20 -4.40 -4.79
C LYS A 47 -13.37 -3.58 -4.29
N GLU A 48 -14.56 -4.15 -4.23
CA GLU A 48 -15.79 -3.43 -3.83
C GLU A 48 -15.65 -2.77 -2.46
N ASN A 49 -15.11 -3.52 -1.49
CA ASN A 49 -14.94 -3.01 -0.13
C ASN A 49 -13.91 -1.88 -0.05
N VAL A 50 -12.80 -1.99 -0.78
CA VAL A 50 -11.78 -0.94 -0.82
C VAL A 50 -12.27 0.26 -1.61
N GLU A 51 -13.01 0.04 -2.70
CA GLU A 51 -13.60 1.09 -3.53
C GLU A 51 -14.59 1.96 -2.74
N GLU A 52 -15.47 1.32 -1.94
CA GLU A 52 -16.37 2.03 -1.03
C GLU A 52 -15.61 2.89 -0.02
N LEU A 53 -14.57 2.33 0.60
CA LEU A 53 -13.75 3.06 1.57
C LEU A 53 -12.99 4.23 0.95
N VAL A 54 -12.37 4.00 -0.19
CA VAL A 54 -11.59 5.03 -0.91
C VAL A 54 -12.49 6.15 -1.41
N GLY A 55 -13.76 5.85 -1.71
CA GLY A 55 -14.78 6.84 -2.04
C GLY A 55 -15.00 7.90 -0.96
N GLU A 56 -14.67 7.62 0.31
CA GLU A 56 -14.73 8.63 1.39
C GLU A 56 -13.73 9.79 1.17
N PHE A 57 -12.67 9.59 0.38
CA PHE A 57 -11.72 10.65 0.02
C PHE A 57 -12.12 11.44 -1.23
N GLY A 58 -13.16 11.02 -1.92
CA GLY A 58 -13.69 11.61 -3.15
C GLY A 58 -13.96 10.56 -4.21
N GLU A 59 -15.01 10.74 -5.00
CA GLU A 59 -15.46 9.79 -6.03
C GLU A 59 -14.40 9.49 -7.10
N GLN A 60 -13.45 10.39 -7.30
CA GLN A 60 -12.39 10.26 -8.30
C GLN A 60 -11.03 9.89 -7.71
N THR A 61 -11.00 9.44 -6.45
CA THR A 61 -9.74 9.00 -5.84
C THR A 61 -9.20 7.78 -6.59
N PRO A 62 -7.96 7.83 -7.11
CA PRO A 62 -7.41 6.76 -7.91
C PRO A 62 -7.23 5.47 -7.10
N LEU A 63 -7.68 4.36 -7.66
CA LEU A 63 -7.60 3.02 -7.09
C LEU A 63 -7.25 2.03 -8.20
N PHE A 64 -6.14 1.31 -8.04
CA PHE A 64 -5.65 0.38 -9.06
C PHE A 64 -5.36 -1.01 -8.49
N PRO A 65 -5.49 -2.08 -9.30
CA PRO A 65 -5.14 -3.42 -8.86
C PRO A 65 -3.62 -3.55 -8.68
N CYS A 66 -3.21 -4.24 -7.62
CA CYS A 66 -1.82 -4.64 -7.41
C CYS A 66 -1.73 -5.75 -6.38
N ASP A 67 -1.36 -6.94 -6.81
CA ASP A 67 -0.86 -7.99 -5.94
C ASP A 67 0.67 -7.86 -5.85
N VAL A 68 1.17 -7.59 -4.66
CA VAL A 68 2.60 -7.33 -4.44
C VAL A 68 3.49 -8.57 -4.51
N SER A 69 2.91 -9.74 -4.70
CA SER A 69 3.64 -10.98 -5.03
C SER A 69 3.99 -11.09 -6.52
N SER A 70 3.54 -10.15 -7.35
CA SER A 70 3.76 -10.12 -8.80
C SER A 70 4.47 -8.84 -9.23
N ASP A 71 5.69 -8.97 -9.74
CA ASP A 71 6.47 -7.84 -10.27
C ASP A 71 5.76 -7.17 -11.46
N GLU A 72 5.04 -7.95 -12.29
CA GLU A 72 4.26 -7.44 -13.41
C GLU A 72 3.11 -6.55 -12.95
N GLN A 73 2.41 -6.96 -11.87
CA GLN A 73 1.33 -6.16 -11.32
C GLN A 73 1.85 -4.90 -10.63
N ILE A 74 3.00 -4.97 -9.96
CA ILE A 74 3.66 -3.81 -9.37
C ILE A 74 4.01 -2.79 -10.46
N LYS A 75 4.61 -3.24 -11.58
CA LYS A 75 4.90 -2.37 -12.73
C LYS A 75 3.64 -1.72 -13.29
N ALA A 76 2.60 -2.53 -13.57
CA ALA A 76 1.35 -2.03 -14.11
C ALA A 76 0.67 -1.01 -13.17
N PHE A 77 0.75 -1.23 -11.86
CA PHE A 77 0.28 -0.27 -10.86
C PHE A 77 1.00 1.07 -11.00
N PHE A 78 2.33 1.08 -11.03
CA PHE A 78 3.10 2.32 -11.14
C PHE A 78 2.99 2.97 -12.52
N GLU A 79 2.73 2.24 -13.59
CA GLU A 79 2.34 2.81 -14.88
C GLU A 79 1.02 3.57 -14.76
N SER A 80 0.03 3.01 -14.06
CA SER A 80 -1.23 3.70 -13.78
C SER A 80 -1.02 4.94 -12.91
N VAL A 81 -0.13 4.87 -11.91
CA VAL A 81 0.26 6.03 -11.08
C VAL A 81 0.87 7.13 -11.93
N ARG A 82 1.77 6.81 -12.88
CA ARG A 82 2.35 7.77 -13.81
C ARG A 82 1.32 8.46 -14.70
N GLY A 83 0.20 7.81 -14.97
CA GLY A 83 -0.94 8.42 -15.66
C GLY A 83 -1.70 9.46 -14.81
N GLN A 84 -1.51 9.47 -13.49
CA GLN A 84 -2.16 10.39 -12.56
C GLN A 84 -1.23 11.53 -12.12
N THR A 85 0.07 11.25 -12.01
CA THR A 85 1.05 12.21 -11.48
C THR A 85 2.45 11.90 -11.98
N ASP A 86 3.28 12.93 -12.08
CA ASP A 86 4.70 12.83 -12.40
C ASP A 86 5.60 12.76 -11.16
N ARG A 87 5.01 12.84 -9.95
CA ARG A 87 5.77 12.80 -8.69
C ARG A 87 5.03 12.10 -7.57
N LEU A 88 5.79 11.55 -6.63
CA LEU A 88 5.32 11.03 -5.37
C LEU A 88 6.10 11.66 -4.21
N ASP A 89 5.40 12.07 -3.19
CA ASP A 89 6.00 12.60 -1.95
C ASP A 89 5.98 11.57 -0.83
N LEU A 90 4.98 10.66 -0.85
CA LEU A 90 4.74 9.69 0.20
C LEU A 90 4.45 8.31 -0.38
N MET A 91 4.98 7.28 0.25
CA MET A 91 4.56 5.90 0.02
C MET A 91 4.34 5.21 1.37
N LEU A 92 3.19 4.58 1.55
CA LEU A 92 2.90 3.74 2.70
C LEU A 92 2.90 2.27 2.30
N HIS A 93 3.77 1.49 2.94
CA HIS A 93 3.77 0.05 2.91
C HIS A 93 3.18 -0.49 4.22
N SER A 94 1.91 -0.88 4.18
CA SER A 94 1.21 -1.47 5.33
C SER A 94 0.64 -2.84 4.95
N LEU A 95 1.53 -3.72 4.53
CA LEU A 95 1.24 -5.04 4.00
C LEU A 95 1.87 -6.11 4.87
N ALA A 96 1.08 -7.10 5.26
CA ALA A 96 1.56 -8.31 5.89
C ALA A 96 0.62 -9.47 5.54
N PHE A 97 1.20 -10.63 5.30
CA PHE A 97 0.46 -11.87 5.08
C PHE A 97 1.28 -13.05 5.56
N ALA A 98 0.62 -13.98 6.23
CA ALA A 98 1.14 -15.31 6.49
C ALA A 98 0.04 -16.34 6.23
N PRO A 99 0.32 -17.44 5.54
CA PRO A 99 -0.64 -18.52 5.39
C PRO A 99 -0.94 -19.15 6.75
N LYS A 100 -2.13 -19.72 6.90
CA LYS A 100 -2.60 -20.27 8.18
C LYS A 100 -1.62 -21.29 8.78
N GLU A 101 -1.09 -22.16 7.95
CA GLU A 101 -0.11 -23.18 8.33
C GLU A 101 1.23 -22.62 8.84
N ALA A 102 1.54 -21.36 8.52
CA ALA A 102 2.71 -20.66 9.06
C ALA A 102 2.49 -20.10 10.48
N LEU A 103 1.24 -20.04 10.92
CA LEU A 103 0.82 -19.47 12.21
C LEU A 103 0.38 -20.56 13.22
N GLU A 104 0.31 -21.79 12.78
CA GLU A 104 -0.15 -22.93 13.59
C GLU A 104 0.96 -23.97 13.80
N GLY A 105 0.88 -24.72 14.91
CA GLY A 105 1.83 -25.78 15.25
C GLY A 105 3.09 -25.28 15.94
N ASP A 106 4.03 -26.21 16.10
CA ASP A 106 5.31 -25.92 16.75
C ASP A 106 6.25 -25.15 15.81
N PHE A 107 6.99 -24.22 16.36
CA PHE A 107 7.98 -23.43 15.61
C PHE A 107 8.94 -24.30 14.78
N VAL A 108 9.41 -25.39 15.34
CA VAL A 108 10.34 -26.30 14.67
C VAL A 108 9.73 -27.06 13.49
N SER A 109 8.41 -27.07 13.37
CA SER A 109 7.66 -27.68 12.26
C SER A 109 7.47 -26.75 11.08
N THR A 110 7.91 -25.49 11.17
CA THR A 110 7.79 -24.50 10.09
C THR A 110 8.50 -24.99 8.84
N THR A 111 7.74 -25.14 7.75
CA THR A 111 8.30 -25.53 6.46
C THR A 111 9.02 -24.35 5.79
N ARG A 112 9.91 -24.65 4.84
CA ARG A 112 10.59 -23.62 4.04
C ARG A 112 9.59 -22.71 3.31
N GLU A 113 8.51 -23.27 2.79
CA GLU A 113 7.47 -22.52 2.09
C GLU A 113 6.64 -21.64 3.04
N ALA A 114 6.25 -22.16 4.19
CA ALA A 114 5.57 -21.38 5.23
C ALA A 114 6.41 -20.21 5.76
N PHE A 115 7.74 -20.32 5.69
CA PHE A 115 8.67 -19.24 6.01
C PHE A 115 8.83 -18.25 4.83
N ARG A 116 8.96 -18.78 3.60
CA ARG A 116 9.20 -17.98 2.38
C ARG A 116 8.06 -17.02 2.09
N VAL A 117 6.82 -17.49 2.09
CA VAL A 117 5.65 -16.70 1.68
C VAL A 117 5.45 -15.45 2.54
N PRO A 118 5.48 -15.50 3.89
CA PRO A 118 5.39 -14.30 4.70
C PRO A 118 6.51 -13.29 4.44
N HIS A 119 7.73 -13.74 4.19
CA HIS A 119 8.86 -12.86 3.91
C HIS A 119 8.75 -12.20 2.55
N ASP A 120 8.30 -12.93 1.55
CA ASP A 120 8.05 -12.41 0.21
C ASP A 120 7.01 -11.27 0.24
N ILE A 121 5.84 -11.56 0.79
CA ILE A 121 4.71 -10.60 0.78
C ILE A 121 4.91 -9.47 1.80
N SER A 122 5.40 -9.78 3.00
CA SER A 122 5.45 -8.79 4.09
C SER A 122 6.75 -7.97 4.12
N ALA A 123 7.84 -8.48 3.56
CA ALA A 123 9.15 -7.82 3.60
C ALA A 123 9.68 -7.46 2.22
N TYR A 124 9.84 -8.45 1.32
CA TYR A 124 10.42 -8.18 0.00
C TYR A 124 9.57 -7.23 -0.84
N SER A 125 8.25 -7.26 -0.70
CA SER A 125 7.36 -6.36 -1.42
C SER A 125 7.72 -4.88 -1.21
N LEU A 126 8.27 -4.50 -0.05
CA LEU A 126 8.76 -3.13 0.18
C LEU A 126 9.88 -2.78 -0.81
N VAL A 127 10.81 -3.70 -1.05
CA VAL A 127 11.91 -3.50 -2.00
C VAL A 127 11.38 -3.35 -3.42
N ALA A 128 10.47 -4.23 -3.84
CA ALA A 128 9.87 -4.21 -5.16
C ALA A 128 9.05 -2.93 -5.41
N LEU A 129 8.21 -2.53 -4.46
CA LEU A 129 7.44 -1.29 -4.53
C LEU A 129 8.35 -0.05 -4.54
N ALA A 130 9.36 0.00 -3.68
CA ALA A 130 10.30 1.12 -3.62
C ALA A 130 11.09 1.27 -4.93
N ARG A 131 11.47 0.17 -5.58
CA ARG A 131 12.15 0.18 -6.88
C ARG A 131 11.34 0.89 -7.95
N GLU A 132 10.04 0.59 -8.04
CA GLU A 132 9.16 1.20 -9.03
C GLU A 132 8.72 2.62 -8.63
N ALA A 133 8.63 2.91 -7.33
CA ALA A 133 8.31 4.25 -6.84
C ALA A 133 9.48 5.23 -6.97
N ALA A 134 10.72 4.78 -6.81
CA ALA A 134 11.92 5.63 -6.73
C ALA A 134 12.03 6.65 -7.87
N PRO A 135 11.76 6.32 -9.16
CA PRO A 135 11.82 7.31 -10.25
C PRO A 135 10.80 8.44 -10.13
N LEU A 136 9.74 8.26 -9.35
CA LEU A 136 8.68 9.25 -9.10
C LEU A 136 8.88 10.00 -7.79
N MET A 137 9.67 9.45 -6.86
CA MET A 137 9.86 10.07 -5.55
C MET A 137 10.58 11.41 -5.64
N THR A 138 10.04 12.41 -4.95
CA THR A 138 10.74 13.69 -4.77
C THR A 138 11.95 13.53 -3.86
N SER A 139 12.89 14.50 -3.89
CA SER A 139 14.08 14.49 -3.03
C SER A 139 13.76 14.43 -1.53
N ASP A 140 12.60 14.98 -1.14
CA ASP A 140 12.10 14.99 0.24
C ASP A 140 11.07 13.89 0.51
N GLY A 141 10.82 13.04 -0.48
CA GLY A 141 9.85 11.96 -0.40
C GLY A 141 10.15 10.98 0.74
N LYS A 142 9.11 10.45 1.36
CA LYS A 142 9.19 9.54 2.49
C LYS A 142 8.46 8.23 2.21
N ILE A 143 9.06 7.14 2.66
CA ILE A 143 8.45 5.82 2.70
C ILE A 143 8.18 5.45 4.15
N GLY A 144 6.93 5.23 4.49
CA GLY A 144 6.51 4.72 5.78
C GLY A 144 6.19 3.23 5.71
N ARG A 145 6.51 2.50 6.75
CA ARG A 145 6.15 1.10 6.91
C ARG A 145 5.39 0.88 8.21
N ALA A 146 4.23 0.23 8.10
CA ALA A 146 3.43 -0.16 9.25
C ALA A 146 2.70 -1.46 8.95
N HIS A 147 2.80 -2.42 9.86
CA HIS A 147 2.01 -3.64 9.82
C HIS A 147 1.89 -4.23 11.23
N VAL A 148 0.88 -5.06 11.42
CA VAL A 148 0.61 -5.77 12.66
C VAL A 148 1.35 -7.11 12.67
#